data_bcd59e30f8d86d7b7301e3b17fed298d
#
_entry.id   bcd59e30f8d86d7b7301e3b17fed298d
#
_cell.length_a   1.000
_cell.length_b   1.000
_cell.length_c   1.000
_cell.angle_alpha   90.00
_cell.angle_beta   90.00
_cell.angle_gamma   90.00
#
_symmetry.space_group_name_H-M   'P 1'
#
loop_
_entity.id
_entity.type
_entity.pdbx_description
1 polymer ?
#
loop_
_entity_poly.entity_id
_entity_poly.type
_entity_poly.pdbx_seq_one_letter_code
_entity_poly.pdbx_strand_id
1 'polypeptide(L)'
;MDIPTFETKEQLFKHLIENKKELMSLKKAVTKQTDSFFASPTLFSTHREKATKAESQEEISGLKLRLVINTTGILDSHNDVHIKGLWKKTLKEKKDLYLLQEHKLLFESIITDKVQASVKEYSWKDVGLNKEGNTEALIFDVELDEDRNPFMYKQYQKGYVKQHSVGMRYVDIHLCVNTDEKWAKEEKENWDKYISEVINKEQAEEQGYFWAVTQAKLIEGSAVVLGSNPITPTLSNKNDEPLKNTQQNKEDSREITINAKEIEDYLKLKLLQK
;
A
#
# COMPACT_ATOMS: atom_id res chain seq x y z
N MET A 1 22.03 -19.72 -5.16
CA MET A 1 21.36 -20.21 -3.94
C MET A 1 20.08 -20.88 -4.40
N ASP A 2 19.87 -22.13 -4.04
CA ASP A 2 18.62 -22.81 -4.37
C ASP A 2 17.53 -22.26 -3.47
N ILE A 3 16.37 -21.94 -4.07
CA ILE A 3 15.21 -21.48 -3.33
C ILE A 3 14.57 -22.70 -2.68
N PRO A 4 14.30 -22.66 -1.38
CA PRO A 4 13.61 -23.77 -0.76
C PRO A 4 12.18 -23.86 -1.31
N THR A 5 11.82 -24.99 -1.88
CA THR A 5 10.45 -25.33 -2.23
C THR A 5 9.83 -26.09 -1.06
N PHE A 6 8.63 -25.74 -0.69
CA PHE A 6 7.92 -26.36 0.42
C PHE A 6 6.76 -27.20 -0.11
N GLU A 7 6.71 -28.47 0.28
CA GLU A 7 5.61 -29.37 -0.09
C GLU A 7 4.38 -29.17 0.79
N THR A 8 4.56 -28.61 1.99
CA THR A 8 3.49 -28.40 2.97
C THR A 8 3.60 -27.02 3.62
N LYS A 9 2.47 -26.48 4.09
CA LYS A 9 2.44 -25.24 4.88
C LYS A 9 3.27 -25.37 6.17
N GLU A 10 3.29 -26.54 6.77
CA GLU A 10 4.07 -26.78 7.99
C GLU A 10 5.58 -26.61 7.77
N GLN A 11 6.11 -27.11 6.65
CA GLN A 11 7.51 -26.90 6.26
C GLN A 11 7.81 -25.43 6.05
N LEU A 12 6.92 -24.71 5.35
CA LEU A 12 7.04 -23.26 5.15
C LEU A 12 7.06 -22.52 6.50
N PHE A 13 6.13 -22.84 7.40
CA PHE A 13 6.04 -22.18 8.70
C PHE A 13 7.28 -22.42 9.57
N LYS A 14 7.78 -23.65 9.61
CA LYS A 14 9.05 -23.96 10.28
C LYS A 14 10.20 -23.14 9.74
N HIS A 15 10.32 -23.10 8.41
CA HIS A 15 11.35 -22.29 7.74
C HIS A 15 11.24 -20.80 8.10
N LEU A 16 10.03 -20.21 8.04
CA LEU A 16 9.80 -18.81 8.39
C LEU A 16 10.21 -18.52 9.84
N ILE A 17 9.90 -19.39 10.77
CA ILE A 17 10.22 -19.22 12.19
C ILE A 17 11.71 -19.42 12.47
N GLU A 18 12.32 -20.46 11.91
CA GLU A 18 13.76 -20.73 12.06
C GLU A 18 14.60 -19.56 11.51
N ASN A 19 14.18 -18.96 10.40
CA ASN A 19 14.87 -17.84 9.76
C ASN A 19 14.25 -16.47 10.12
N LYS A 20 13.34 -16.39 11.10
CA LYS A 20 12.59 -15.17 11.46
C LYS A 20 13.47 -13.94 11.62
N LYS A 21 14.57 -14.06 12.35
CA LYS A 21 15.48 -12.93 12.62
C LYS A 21 16.14 -12.39 11.36
N GLU A 22 16.59 -13.27 10.48
CA GLU A 22 17.20 -12.89 9.20
C GLU A 22 16.16 -12.26 8.28
N LEU A 23 14.99 -12.86 8.11
CA LEU A 23 13.88 -12.35 7.31
C LEU A 23 13.41 -10.97 7.82
N MET A 24 13.28 -10.80 9.13
CA MET A 24 12.96 -9.50 9.73
C MET A 24 14.05 -8.47 9.43
N SER A 25 15.32 -8.84 9.52
CA SER A 25 16.44 -7.95 9.21
C SER A 25 16.42 -7.52 7.75
N LEU A 26 16.20 -8.45 6.84
CA LEU A 26 16.05 -8.17 5.40
C LEU A 26 14.86 -7.24 5.12
N LYS A 27 13.68 -7.53 5.69
CA LYS A 27 12.50 -6.68 5.55
C LYS A 27 12.71 -5.25 6.09
N LYS A 28 13.48 -5.10 7.16
CA LYS A 28 13.82 -3.78 7.76
C LYS A 28 14.93 -3.05 7.00
N ALA A 29 15.86 -3.76 6.35
CA ALA A 29 16.95 -3.17 5.60
C ALA A 29 16.50 -2.53 4.29
N VAL A 30 15.45 -3.06 3.67
CA VAL A 30 14.94 -2.59 2.38
C VAL A 30 14.02 -1.38 2.60
N THR A 31 14.21 -0.31 1.83
CA THR A 31 13.18 0.70 1.65
C THR A 31 12.09 0.07 0.80
N LYS A 32 10.89 -0.09 1.36
CA LYS A 32 9.75 -0.62 0.62
C LYS A 32 9.35 0.41 -0.42
N GLN A 33 9.65 0.09 -1.65
CA GLN A 33 9.17 0.75 -2.86
C GLN A 33 8.41 -0.32 -3.62
N THR A 34 7.23 0.00 -4.10
CA THR A 34 6.41 -0.99 -4.78
C THR A 34 7.05 -1.37 -6.10
N ASP A 35 7.41 -2.63 -6.25
CA ASP A 35 7.62 -3.20 -7.58
C ASP A 35 6.25 -3.61 -8.10
N SER A 36 5.84 -2.99 -9.19
CA SER A 36 4.51 -3.04 -9.81
C SER A 36 4.22 -4.37 -10.48
N PHE A 37 4.21 -5.52 -9.78
CA PHE A 37 4.04 -6.77 -10.52
C PHE A 37 2.82 -7.63 -10.18
N PHE A 38 2.07 -7.37 -9.11
CA PHE A 38 0.89 -8.18 -8.83
C PHE A 38 -0.30 -7.33 -8.36
N ALA A 39 -1.10 -6.91 -9.33
CA ALA A 39 -2.43 -6.42 -9.06
C ALA A 39 -3.39 -7.61 -9.06
N SER A 40 -4.05 -7.86 -7.95
CA SER A 40 -5.24 -8.71 -7.94
C SER A 40 -6.30 -8.06 -8.82
N PRO A 41 -6.86 -8.72 -9.85
CA PRO A 41 -7.76 -8.09 -10.82
C PRO A 41 -9.11 -7.68 -10.27
N THR A 42 -9.43 -8.01 -9.04
CA THR A 42 -10.80 -7.99 -8.51
C THR A 42 -11.24 -6.68 -7.86
N LEU A 43 -10.37 -5.65 -7.77
CA LEU A 43 -10.69 -4.43 -7.04
C LEU A 43 -10.72 -3.14 -7.87
N PHE A 44 -10.67 -3.23 -9.20
CA PHE A 44 -10.70 -2.03 -10.04
C PHE A 44 -12.13 -1.59 -10.37
N SER A 45 -12.59 -0.58 -9.66
CA SER A 45 -13.72 0.23 -10.10
C SER A 45 -13.16 1.44 -10.88
N THR A 46 -13.38 1.45 -12.18
CA THR A 46 -12.94 2.56 -13.05
C THR A 46 -13.99 3.67 -13.03
N HIS A 47 -13.58 4.89 -12.62
CA HIS A 47 -14.45 6.04 -12.75
C HIS A 47 -13.83 7.11 -13.63
N ARG A 48 -14.68 7.53 -14.54
CA ARG A 48 -14.43 8.64 -15.44
C ARG A 48 -15.58 9.63 -15.29
N GLU A 49 -15.32 10.78 -14.70
CA GLU A 49 -16.20 11.92 -14.87
C GLU A 49 -15.46 13.04 -15.61
N LYS A 50 -16.17 13.62 -16.59
CA LYS A 50 -15.74 14.77 -17.37
C LYS A 50 -15.63 15.99 -16.45
N ALA A 51 -14.46 16.60 -16.42
CA ALA A 51 -14.31 17.95 -15.88
C ALA A 51 -15.10 18.90 -16.76
N THR A 52 -16.13 19.52 -16.21
CA THR A 52 -16.81 20.67 -16.81
C THR A 52 -15.87 21.88 -16.69
N LYS A 53 -15.60 22.52 -17.83
CA LYS A 53 -14.91 23.81 -17.92
C LYS A 53 -15.62 24.84 -17.04
N ALA A 54 -14.90 25.43 -16.13
CA ALA A 54 -15.20 26.72 -15.56
C ALA A 54 -14.12 27.68 -16.02
N GLU A 55 -14.47 28.60 -16.93
CA GLU A 55 -13.68 29.78 -17.23
C GLU A 55 -13.85 30.76 -16.08
N SER A 56 -12.78 31.05 -15.36
CA SER A 56 -12.55 32.31 -14.67
C SER A 56 -11.05 32.46 -14.45
N GLN A 57 -10.52 33.56 -14.97
CA GLN A 57 -9.19 34.07 -14.68
C GLN A 57 -9.13 34.38 -13.18
N GLU A 58 -8.41 33.58 -12.42
CA GLU A 58 -7.91 33.92 -11.11
C GLU A 58 -6.51 33.31 -10.94
N GLU A 59 -5.68 34.04 -10.20
CA GLU A 59 -4.29 33.81 -9.84
C GLU A 59 -3.88 32.32 -9.89
N ILE A 60 -2.68 32.04 -10.39
CA ILE A 60 -2.08 30.70 -10.49
C ILE A 60 -2.07 30.03 -9.08
N SER A 61 -3.21 29.56 -8.63
CA SER A 61 -3.29 28.69 -7.47
C SER A 61 -2.98 27.26 -7.94
N GLY A 62 -1.95 26.67 -7.38
CA GLY A 62 -1.57 25.29 -7.67
C GLY A 62 -2.74 24.30 -7.49
N LEU A 63 -2.72 23.21 -8.21
CA LEU A 63 -3.74 22.14 -8.10
C LEU A 63 -3.65 21.49 -6.72
N LYS A 64 -4.65 21.71 -5.86
CA LYS A 64 -4.72 21.14 -4.52
C LYS A 64 -5.45 19.80 -4.55
N LEU A 65 -4.81 18.78 -3.98
CA LEU A 65 -5.32 17.41 -3.99
C LEU A 65 -5.17 16.77 -2.61
N ARG A 66 -6.06 15.84 -2.31
CA ARG A 66 -5.95 14.91 -1.17
C ARG A 66 -5.73 13.51 -1.71
N LEU A 67 -4.65 12.88 -1.27
CA LEU A 67 -4.19 11.59 -1.75
C LEU A 67 -4.16 10.59 -0.61
N VAL A 68 -4.73 9.41 -0.83
CA VAL A 68 -4.52 8.26 0.06
C VAL A 68 -3.21 7.58 -0.34
N ILE A 69 -2.21 7.64 0.52
CA ILE A 69 -0.88 7.09 0.24
C ILE A 69 -0.76 5.64 0.74
N ASN A 70 -1.48 5.31 1.81
CA ASN A 70 -1.54 3.97 2.38
C ASN A 70 -2.83 3.79 3.18
N THR A 71 -3.37 2.58 3.20
CA THR A 71 -4.46 2.16 4.09
C THR A 71 -3.98 1.01 4.96
N THR A 72 -4.41 0.96 6.23
CA THR A 72 -4.10 -0.15 7.14
C THR A 72 -5.13 -1.26 7.05
N GLY A 73 -4.79 -2.47 7.52
CA GLY A 73 -5.73 -3.57 7.60
C GLY A 73 -5.95 -4.35 6.29
N ILE A 74 -5.05 -4.22 5.30
CA ILE A 74 -5.05 -5.05 4.09
C ILE A 74 -3.80 -5.92 4.07
N LEU A 75 -3.98 -7.21 3.83
CA LEU A 75 -2.89 -8.10 3.42
C LEU A 75 -2.49 -7.75 2.00
N ASP A 76 -1.27 -7.24 1.84
CA ASP A 76 -0.74 -6.81 0.56
C ASP A 76 -0.01 -7.95 -0.20
N SER A 77 0.46 -7.66 -1.41
CA SER A 77 1.16 -8.64 -2.25
C SER A 77 2.50 -9.13 -1.69
N HIS A 78 3.03 -8.50 -0.63
CA HIS A 78 4.26 -8.92 0.06
C HIS A 78 3.99 -9.73 1.32
N ASN A 79 2.74 -10.15 1.55
CA ASN A 79 2.27 -10.76 2.79
C ASN A 79 2.50 -9.87 4.02
N ASP A 80 2.44 -8.55 3.83
CA ASP A 80 2.53 -7.57 4.90
C ASP A 80 1.13 -7.00 5.19
N VAL A 81 0.81 -6.81 6.46
CA VAL A 81 -0.38 -6.12 6.94
C VAL A 81 0.06 -4.91 7.74
N HIS A 82 -0.26 -3.72 7.27
CA HIS A 82 -0.02 -2.49 8.01
C HIS A 82 -1.07 -2.35 9.10
N ILE A 83 -0.63 -2.30 10.35
CA ILE A 83 -1.50 -2.24 11.53
C ILE A 83 -1.83 -0.80 11.88
N LYS A 84 -3.07 -0.54 12.33
CA LYS A 84 -3.53 0.78 12.77
C LYS A 84 -2.55 1.39 13.79
N GLY A 85 -2.18 2.65 13.58
CA GLY A 85 -1.22 3.37 14.42
C GLY A 85 0.24 3.30 13.97
N LEU A 86 0.57 2.55 12.91
CA LEU A 86 1.97 2.40 12.47
C LEU A 86 2.63 3.73 12.09
N TRP A 87 1.87 4.74 11.67
CA TRP A 87 2.36 6.06 11.26
C TRP A 87 2.52 7.06 12.42
N LYS A 88 1.98 6.74 13.60
CA LYS A 88 1.85 7.66 14.75
C LYS A 88 3.18 8.27 15.18
N LYS A 89 4.28 7.50 15.14
CA LYS A 89 5.60 7.98 15.57
C LYS A 89 6.27 8.81 14.49
N THR A 90 6.28 8.33 13.25
CA THR A 90 6.97 9.00 12.13
C THR A 90 6.36 10.36 11.80
N LEU A 91 5.03 10.54 11.96
CA LEU A 91 4.34 11.81 11.71
C LEU A 91 4.64 12.89 12.77
N LYS A 92 5.17 12.51 13.94
CA LYS A 92 5.64 13.48 14.94
C LYS A 92 7.02 14.06 14.61
N GLU A 93 7.76 13.40 13.73
CA GLU A 93 9.05 13.88 13.28
C GLU A 93 8.83 14.94 12.18
N LYS A 94 9.41 16.15 12.36
CA LYS A 94 9.41 17.15 11.30
C LYS A 94 10.32 16.67 10.18
N LYS A 95 9.80 16.55 8.96
CA LYS A 95 10.52 16.11 7.78
C LYS A 95 10.00 16.83 6.55
N ASP A 96 10.89 17.08 5.64
CA ASP A 96 10.52 17.39 4.28
C ASP A 96 10.05 16.08 3.62
N LEU A 97 8.83 16.09 3.14
CA LEU A 97 8.21 14.98 2.43
C LEU A 97 8.02 15.35 0.97
N TYR A 98 8.15 14.36 0.12
CA TYR A 98 7.97 14.52 -1.30
C TYR A 98 6.83 13.63 -1.80
N LEU A 99 6.09 14.13 -2.77
CA LEU A 99 5.31 13.30 -3.67
C LEU A 99 6.14 13.06 -4.93
N LEU A 100 6.43 11.79 -5.21
CA LEU A 100 7.32 11.37 -6.30
C LEU A 100 6.54 10.66 -7.42
N GLN A 101 7.17 10.53 -8.56
CA GLN A 101 6.75 9.65 -9.64
C GLN A 101 7.48 8.31 -9.50
N GLU A 102 6.71 7.20 -9.35
CA GLU A 102 7.22 5.82 -9.39
C GLU A 102 8.41 5.54 -8.45
N HIS A 103 8.39 6.12 -7.24
CA HIS A 103 9.44 5.96 -6.22
C HIS A 103 10.86 6.38 -6.66
N LYS A 104 10.97 7.17 -7.71
CA LYS A 104 12.27 7.61 -8.23
C LYS A 104 12.77 8.83 -7.44
N LEU A 105 13.87 8.67 -6.72
CA LEU A 105 14.52 9.73 -5.94
C LEU A 105 15.42 10.59 -6.85
N LEU A 106 14.82 11.16 -7.91
CA LEU A 106 15.45 12.04 -8.89
C LEU A 106 14.74 13.39 -8.91
N PHE A 107 15.46 14.48 -9.15
CA PHE A 107 14.85 15.81 -9.19
C PHE A 107 13.72 15.94 -10.20
N GLU A 108 13.87 15.32 -11.37
CA GLU A 108 12.87 15.27 -12.43
C GLU A 108 11.60 14.47 -12.07
N SER A 109 11.72 13.58 -11.08
CA SER A 109 10.60 12.74 -10.62
C SER A 109 9.85 13.35 -9.45
N ILE A 110 10.27 14.48 -8.91
CA ILE A 110 9.55 15.18 -7.86
C ILE A 110 8.30 15.82 -8.49
N ILE A 111 7.12 15.41 -7.99
CA ILE A 111 5.84 16.00 -8.38
C ILE A 111 5.61 17.27 -7.56
N THR A 112 5.81 17.19 -6.24
CA THR A 112 5.77 18.35 -5.35
C THR A 112 6.49 18.05 -4.02
N ASP A 113 6.99 19.09 -3.37
CA ASP A 113 7.49 19.13 -2.00
C ASP A 113 6.54 19.88 -1.04
N LYS A 114 5.43 20.43 -1.58
CA LYS A 114 4.35 21.03 -0.78
C LYS A 114 3.42 19.94 -0.30
N VAL A 115 3.85 19.20 0.74
CA VAL A 115 3.16 18.01 1.28
C VAL A 115 2.84 18.19 2.75
N GLN A 116 1.57 18.05 3.11
CA GLN A 116 1.12 17.93 4.49
C GLN A 116 0.63 16.51 4.73
N ALA A 117 1.39 15.72 5.49
CA ALA A 117 1.03 14.36 5.84
C ALA A 117 0.19 14.31 7.13
N SER A 118 -0.84 13.50 7.11
CA SER A 118 -1.71 13.26 8.26
C SER A 118 -2.26 11.84 8.23
N VAL A 119 -2.87 11.42 9.35
CA VAL A 119 -3.61 10.15 9.43
C VAL A 119 -5.06 10.47 9.69
N LYS A 120 -5.95 9.83 8.94
CA LYS A 120 -7.40 9.94 9.09
C LYS A 120 -8.06 8.57 9.04
N GLU A 121 -9.17 8.44 9.74
CA GLU A 121 -10.03 7.27 9.66
C GLU A 121 -11.06 7.46 8.56
N TYR A 122 -11.19 6.45 7.69
CA TYR A 122 -12.18 6.39 6.61
C TYR A 122 -12.94 5.07 6.69
N SER A 123 -14.21 5.07 6.27
CA SER A 123 -14.86 3.81 5.96
C SER A 123 -14.18 3.17 4.73
N TRP A 124 -14.21 1.86 4.63
CA TRP A 124 -13.70 1.18 3.44
C TRP A 124 -14.40 1.65 2.16
N LYS A 125 -15.67 2.01 2.26
CA LYS A 125 -16.46 2.55 1.14
C LYS A 125 -15.95 3.90 0.67
N ASP A 126 -15.52 4.77 1.59
CA ASP A 126 -15.00 6.10 1.26
C ASP A 126 -13.66 6.05 0.51
N VAL A 127 -12.91 4.99 0.67
CA VAL A 127 -11.66 4.75 -0.06
C VAL A 127 -11.82 3.80 -1.25
N GLY A 128 -13.06 3.45 -1.62
CA GLY A 128 -13.38 2.71 -2.84
C GLY A 128 -13.50 1.19 -2.70
N LEU A 129 -13.43 0.63 -1.49
CA LEU A 129 -13.63 -0.78 -1.24
C LEU A 129 -15.04 -1.04 -0.68
N ASN A 130 -15.88 -1.78 -1.42
CA ASN A 130 -17.23 -2.09 -0.99
C ASN A 130 -17.27 -3.17 0.11
N LYS A 131 -16.74 -2.82 1.28
CA LYS A 131 -16.78 -3.64 2.51
C LYS A 131 -17.19 -2.76 3.70
N GLU A 132 -17.75 -3.38 4.74
CA GLU A 132 -18.07 -2.69 5.99
C GLU A 132 -16.80 -2.53 6.85
N GLY A 133 -16.82 -1.54 7.75
CA GLY A 133 -15.72 -1.23 8.67
C GLY A 133 -14.88 -0.06 8.20
N ASN A 134 -13.80 0.20 8.93
CA ASN A 134 -12.95 1.38 8.76
C ASN A 134 -11.49 0.99 8.58
N THR A 135 -10.74 1.90 7.96
CA THR A 135 -9.29 1.86 7.85
C THR A 135 -8.68 3.16 8.36
N GLU A 136 -7.47 3.10 8.91
CA GLU A 136 -6.64 4.27 9.12
C GLU A 136 -5.83 4.51 7.85
N ALA A 137 -6.01 5.67 7.23
CA ALA A 137 -5.33 6.05 6.01
C ALA A 137 -4.24 7.10 6.25
N LEU A 138 -3.05 6.88 5.67
CA LEU A 138 -2.04 7.92 5.53
C LEU A 138 -2.44 8.83 4.38
N ILE A 139 -2.64 10.09 4.68
CA ILE A 139 -3.12 11.12 3.74
C ILE A 139 -1.99 12.10 3.46
N PHE A 140 -1.82 12.42 2.19
CA PHE A 140 -1.06 13.59 1.74
C PHE A 140 -2.04 14.64 1.20
N ASP A 141 -2.13 15.78 1.87
CA ASP A 141 -2.70 16.99 1.31
C ASP A 141 -1.57 17.74 0.59
N VAL A 142 -1.70 17.92 -0.73
CA VAL A 142 -0.64 18.43 -1.59
C VAL A 142 -1.11 19.60 -2.44
N GLU A 143 -0.14 20.44 -2.83
CA GLU A 143 -0.30 21.47 -3.85
C GLU A 143 0.70 21.21 -4.97
N LEU A 144 0.18 20.99 -6.18
CA LEU A 144 0.97 20.73 -7.37
C LEU A 144 1.17 22.04 -8.13
N ASP A 145 2.40 22.24 -8.59
CA ASP A 145 2.79 23.34 -9.45
C ASP A 145 3.09 22.78 -10.85
N GLU A 146 2.50 23.39 -11.89
CA GLU A 146 2.68 22.94 -13.27
C GLU A 146 4.15 23.06 -13.70
N ASP A 147 4.85 24.11 -13.26
CA ASP A 147 6.26 24.34 -13.62
C ASP A 147 7.20 23.30 -12.98
N ARG A 148 6.80 22.71 -11.83
CA ARG A 148 7.62 21.72 -11.13
C ARG A 148 7.69 20.39 -11.86
N ASN A 149 6.56 19.88 -12.33
CA ASN A 149 6.45 18.63 -13.10
C ASN A 149 5.25 18.71 -14.04
N PRO A 150 5.40 19.33 -15.22
CA PRO A 150 4.29 19.57 -16.15
C PRO A 150 3.57 18.30 -16.60
N PHE A 151 4.31 17.20 -16.73
CA PHE A 151 3.75 15.92 -17.13
C PHE A 151 2.80 15.38 -16.05
N MET A 152 3.26 15.27 -14.82
CA MET A 152 2.45 14.74 -13.72
C MET A 152 1.33 15.67 -13.31
N TYR A 153 1.52 16.99 -13.39
CA TYR A 153 0.45 17.98 -13.21
C TYR A 153 -0.73 17.69 -14.13
N LYS A 154 -0.46 17.47 -15.43
CA LYS A 154 -1.49 17.12 -16.41
C LYS A 154 -2.12 15.76 -16.18
N GLN A 155 -1.36 14.76 -15.68
CA GLN A 155 -1.91 13.46 -15.33
C GLN A 155 -2.94 13.58 -14.19
N TYR A 156 -2.63 14.34 -13.15
CA TYR A 156 -3.55 14.60 -12.04
C TYR A 156 -4.75 15.45 -12.48
N GLN A 157 -4.53 16.52 -13.23
CA GLN A 157 -5.59 17.39 -13.75
C GLN A 157 -6.62 16.62 -14.58
N LYS A 158 -6.17 15.61 -15.34
CA LYS A 158 -7.03 14.75 -16.17
C LYS A 158 -7.61 13.55 -15.40
N GLY A 159 -7.27 13.37 -14.12
CA GLY A 159 -7.72 12.25 -13.31
C GLY A 159 -7.15 10.88 -13.74
N TYR A 160 -5.95 10.88 -14.35
CA TYR A 160 -5.30 9.65 -14.80
C TYR A 160 -4.53 8.96 -13.69
N VAL A 161 -4.10 9.69 -12.66
CA VAL A 161 -3.44 9.10 -11.50
C VAL A 161 -4.50 8.53 -10.56
N LYS A 162 -4.51 7.22 -10.42
CA LYS A 162 -5.55 6.47 -9.67
C LYS A 162 -5.01 5.80 -8.42
N GLN A 163 -3.70 5.56 -8.37
CA GLN A 163 -3.09 4.83 -7.27
C GLN A 163 -1.82 5.52 -6.78
N HIS A 164 -1.60 5.37 -5.50
CA HIS A 164 -0.42 5.86 -4.81
C HIS A 164 0.25 4.72 -4.05
N SER A 165 1.47 4.97 -3.65
CA SER A 165 2.24 4.05 -2.83
C SER A 165 3.10 4.82 -1.85
N VAL A 166 3.47 4.19 -0.76
CA VAL A 166 4.33 4.77 0.27
C VAL A 166 5.73 4.21 0.19
N GLY A 167 6.72 5.09 0.11
CA GLY A 167 8.11 4.75 0.39
C GLY A 167 8.33 4.77 1.90
N MET A 168 8.71 3.63 2.48
CA MET A 168 8.88 3.48 3.92
C MET A 168 9.97 2.47 4.28
N ARG A 169 10.39 2.53 5.54
CA ARG A 169 11.25 1.52 6.15
C ARG A 169 10.56 0.94 7.38
N TYR A 170 10.50 -0.36 7.48
CA TYR A 170 9.92 -1.03 8.65
C TYR A 170 10.81 -0.83 9.87
N VAL A 171 10.18 -0.54 11.00
CA VAL A 171 10.84 -0.38 12.31
C VAL A 171 10.45 -1.54 13.21
N ASP A 172 9.16 -1.86 13.28
CA ASP A 172 8.65 -2.95 14.08
C ASP A 172 7.70 -3.82 13.27
N ILE A 173 7.99 -5.13 13.23
CA ILE A 173 7.23 -6.13 12.48
C ILE A 173 7.17 -7.43 13.28
N HIS A 174 6.06 -8.15 13.14
CA HIS A 174 5.82 -9.43 13.82
C HIS A 174 5.40 -10.48 12.80
N LEU A 175 5.99 -11.66 12.86
CA LEU A 175 5.53 -12.81 12.11
C LEU A 175 4.27 -13.35 12.78
N CYS A 176 3.22 -13.55 11.99
CA CYS A 176 1.94 -14.12 12.38
C CYS A 176 1.75 -15.42 11.61
N VAL A 177 1.50 -16.53 12.30
CA VAL A 177 1.32 -17.86 11.69
C VAL A 177 0.11 -18.53 12.28
N ASN A 178 -0.76 -19.05 11.42
CA ASN A 178 -1.98 -19.77 11.81
C ASN A 178 -1.71 -21.26 11.97
N THR A 179 -1.16 -21.65 13.13
CA THR A 179 -0.91 -23.05 13.48
C THR A 179 -0.96 -23.22 14.99
N ASP A 180 -1.52 -24.33 15.45
CA ASP A 180 -1.60 -24.67 16.88
C ASP A 180 -0.38 -25.45 17.39
N GLU A 181 0.65 -25.56 16.55
CA GLU A 181 1.86 -26.27 16.89
C GLU A 181 2.66 -25.55 18.00
N LYS A 182 3.13 -26.31 18.98
CA LYS A 182 3.82 -25.75 20.16
C LYS A 182 5.08 -24.95 19.84
N TRP A 183 5.75 -25.26 18.73
CA TRP A 183 6.97 -24.58 18.29
C TRP A 183 6.69 -23.19 17.68
N ALA A 184 5.41 -22.85 17.39
CA ALA A 184 4.99 -21.57 16.79
C ALA A 184 4.13 -20.73 17.74
N LYS A 185 4.24 -20.92 19.06
CA LYS A 185 3.35 -20.28 20.05
C LYS A 185 3.34 -18.75 19.93
N GLU A 186 4.50 -18.12 19.83
CA GLU A 186 4.61 -16.66 19.70
C GLU A 186 3.93 -16.17 18.42
N GLU A 187 4.16 -16.85 17.30
CA GLU A 187 3.61 -16.47 15.99
C GLU A 187 2.10 -16.70 15.92
N LYS A 188 1.59 -17.70 16.63
CA LYS A 188 0.16 -17.93 16.79
C LYS A 188 -0.48 -16.85 17.65
N GLU A 189 0.13 -16.46 18.76
CA GLU A 189 -0.33 -15.33 19.59
C GLU A 189 -0.37 -14.02 18.77
N ASN A 190 0.63 -13.78 17.93
CA ASN A 190 0.64 -12.66 17.00
C ASN A 190 -0.49 -12.76 15.95
N TRP A 191 -0.71 -13.95 15.39
CA TRP A 191 -1.82 -14.20 14.47
C TRP A 191 -3.17 -13.85 15.11
N ASP A 192 -3.46 -14.42 16.27
CA ASP A 192 -4.72 -14.22 16.99
C ASP A 192 -4.95 -12.74 17.35
N LYS A 193 -3.87 -12.04 17.65
CA LYS A 193 -3.91 -10.61 17.96
C LYS A 193 -4.25 -9.74 16.74
N TYR A 194 -3.67 -10.02 15.57
CA TYR A 194 -3.73 -9.11 14.44
C TYR A 194 -4.70 -9.51 13.32
N ILE A 195 -5.14 -10.78 13.25
CA ILE A 195 -6.03 -11.24 12.18
C ILE A 195 -7.39 -10.52 12.18
N SER A 196 -7.85 -10.03 13.32
CA SER A 196 -9.10 -9.26 13.42
C SER A 196 -9.03 -7.90 12.70
N GLU A 197 -7.84 -7.35 12.48
CA GLU A 197 -7.63 -6.10 11.77
C GLU A 197 -7.55 -6.27 10.24
N VAL A 198 -7.47 -7.52 9.74
CA VAL A 198 -7.30 -7.80 8.31
C VAL A 198 -8.66 -7.85 7.61
N ILE A 199 -8.89 -6.99 6.61
CA ILE A 199 -10.17 -6.93 5.91
C ILE A 199 -10.35 -8.05 4.87
N ASN A 200 -9.26 -8.52 4.26
CA ASN A 200 -9.22 -9.66 3.34
C ASN A 200 -8.78 -10.95 4.06
N LYS A 201 -9.51 -11.30 5.14
CA LYS A 201 -9.19 -12.42 6.02
C LYS A 201 -9.09 -13.75 5.31
N GLU A 202 -9.99 -14.01 4.36
CA GLU A 202 -10.01 -15.24 3.58
C GLU A 202 -8.65 -15.49 2.92
N GLN A 203 -8.06 -14.43 2.34
CA GLN A 203 -6.73 -14.50 1.73
C GLN A 203 -5.63 -14.78 2.79
N ALA A 204 -5.72 -14.13 3.96
CA ALA A 204 -4.76 -14.37 5.04
C ALA A 204 -4.86 -15.80 5.59
N GLU A 205 -6.06 -16.33 5.73
CA GLU A 205 -6.32 -17.70 6.20
C GLU A 205 -5.85 -18.76 5.16
N GLU A 206 -6.08 -18.47 3.88
CA GLU A 206 -5.57 -19.31 2.79
C GLU A 206 -4.05 -19.33 2.78
N GLN A 207 -3.41 -18.18 2.94
CA GLN A 207 -1.95 -18.07 3.05
C GLN A 207 -1.43 -18.77 4.32
N GLY A 208 -2.12 -18.60 5.45
CA GLY A 208 -1.80 -19.13 6.75
C GLY A 208 -0.70 -18.38 7.50
N TYR A 209 -0.15 -17.28 6.93
CA TYR A 209 0.80 -16.41 7.60
C TYR A 209 0.78 -15.00 7.01
N PHE A 210 1.25 -14.04 7.78
CA PHE A 210 1.56 -12.67 7.33
C PHE A 210 2.54 -11.99 8.28
N TRP A 211 3.07 -10.84 7.85
CA TRP A 211 3.87 -9.97 8.70
C TRP A 211 3.04 -8.77 9.14
N ALA A 212 2.77 -8.65 10.42
CA ALA A 212 2.12 -7.47 10.99
C ALA A 212 3.14 -6.34 11.17
N VAL A 213 2.98 -5.25 10.43
CA VAL A 213 3.84 -4.06 10.51
C VAL A 213 3.20 -3.06 11.47
N THR A 214 3.78 -2.94 12.66
CA THR A 214 3.23 -2.10 13.75
C THR A 214 3.89 -0.73 13.84
N GLN A 215 5.08 -0.55 13.25
CA GLN A 215 5.76 0.73 13.16
C GLN A 215 6.59 0.81 11.87
N ALA A 216 6.45 1.94 11.15
CA ALA A 216 7.26 2.25 9.99
C ALA A 216 7.76 3.70 10.02
N LYS A 217 8.88 3.95 9.32
CA LYS A 217 9.41 5.28 9.06
C LYS A 217 8.98 5.69 7.67
N LEU A 218 8.17 6.74 7.58
CA LEU A 218 7.76 7.34 6.31
C LEU A 218 8.97 7.99 5.64
N ILE A 219 9.16 7.77 4.35
CA ILE A 219 10.22 8.35 3.53
C ILE A 219 9.60 9.31 2.51
N GLU A 220 8.62 8.85 1.72
CA GLU A 220 7.96 9.63 0.70
C GLU A 220 6.58 9.02 0.35
N GLY A 221 5.79 9.69 -0.48
CA GLY A 221 4.64 9.15 -1.17
C GLY A 221 4.82 9.25 -2.68
N SER A 222 4.32 8.29 -3.43
CA SER A 222 4.47 8.27 -4.89
C SER A 222 3.16 8.03 -5.64
N ALA A 223 3.03 8.69 -6.79
CA ALA A 223 2.09 8.27 -7.82
C ALA A 223 2.65 7.03 -8.52
N VAL A 224 1.86 5.97 -8.61
CA VAL A 224 2.25 4.70 -9.24
C VAL A 224 1.16 4.19 -10.18
N VAL A 225 1.55 3.40 -11.16
CA VAL A 225 0.58 2.73 -12.05
C VAL A 225 -0.15 1.63 -11.30
N LEU A 226 0.61 0.83 -10.53
CA LEU A 226 0.12 -0.26 -9.69
C LEU A 226 0.85 -0.22 -8.35
N GLY A 227 0.11 -0.25 -7.25
CA GLY A 227 0.65 -0.29 -5.89
C GLY A 227 0.49 -1.68 -5.25
N SER A 228 1.33 -2.06 -4.28
CA SER A 228 1.16 -3.29 -3.50
C SER A 228 -0.12 -3.24 -2.66
N ASN A 229 -0.47 -2.06 -2.15
CA ASN A 229 -1.75 -1.79 -1.52
C ASN A 229 -2.70 -1.19 -2.59
N PRO A 230 -3.76 -1.91 -3.00
CA PRO A 230 -4.63 -1.48 -4.08
C PRO A 230 -5.61 -0.36 -3.69
N ILE A 231 -5.73 -0.03 -2.40
CA ILE A 231 -6.72 0.93 -1.89
C ILE A 231 -6.03 2.24 -1.50
N THR A 232 -5.55 2.96 -2.51
CA THR A 232 -4.81 4.22 -2.38
C THR A 232 -5.27 5.28 -3.40
N PRO A 233 -6.58 5.67 -3.39
CA PRO A 233 -7.13 6.56 -4.41
C PRO A 233 -6.70 8.02 -4.25
N THR A 234 -6.92 8.80 -5.33
CA THR A 234 -7.03 10.26 -5.24
C THR A 234 -8.43 10.62 -4.76
N LEU A 235 -8.55 11.37 -3.66
CA LEU A 235 -9.81 11.89 -3.15
C LEU A 235 -10.09 13.28 -3.74
N SER A 236 -11.37 13.63 -3.95
CA SER A 236 -11.73 14.98 -4.38
C SER A 236 -11.59 15.99 -3.23
N ASN A 237 -11.23 17.24 -3.54
CA ASN A 237 -11.11 18.31 -2.54
C ASN A 237 -12.44 18.79 -1.94
N LYS A 238 -13.57 18.28 -2.40
CA LYS A 238 -14.91 18.63 -1.90
C LYS A 238 -15.45 17.50 -1.05
N ASN A 239 -15.44 17.69 0.27
CA ASN A 239 -16.18 16.94 1.27
C ASN A 239 -15.78 15.48 1.54
N ASP A 240 -14.48 15.13 1.48
CA ASP A 240 -14.01 13.77 1.84
C ASP A 240 -14.77 12.61 1.15
N GLU A 241 -15.56 12.90 0.11
CA GLU A 241 -16.27 11.89 -0.68
C GLU A 241 -15.39 11.43 -1.85
N PRO A 242 -15.25 10.11 -2.10
CA PRO A 242 -14.68 9.61 -3.33
C PRO A 242 -15.52 10.08 -4.52
N LEU A 243 -14.86 10.38 -5.63
CA LEU A 243 -15.56 10.67 -6.89
C LEU A 243 -16.57 9.55 -7.18
N LYS A 244 -17.86 9.85 -7.08
CA LYS A 244 -18.96 8.86 -7.16
C LYS A 244 -18.85 8.02 -8.42
N ASN A 245 -18.79 6.76 -8.21
CA ASN A 245 -18.76 5.72 -9.20
C ASN A 245 -20.16 5.35 -9.66
N THR A 246 -20.46 5.55 -10.93
CA THR A 246 -21.67 5.02 -11.54
C THR A 246 -21.28 4.08 -12.68
N GLN A 247 -21.08 2.81 -12.36
CA GLN A 247 -21.49 1.67 -13.19
C GLN A 247 -21.09 0.35 -12.51
N GLN A 248 -22.11 -0.38 -12.08
CA GLN A 248 -22.03 -1.80 -11.77
C GLN A 248 -21.73 -2.56 -13.06
N ASN A 249 -20.65 -3.32 -13.08
CA ASN A 249 -20.49 -4.41 -14.01
C ASN A 249 -20.34 -5.73 -13.26
N LYS A 250 -21.11 -6.71 -13.78
CA LYS A 250 -21.29 -8.06 -13.27
C LYS A 250 -19.96 -8.81 -13.10
N GLU A 251 -19.99 -9.64 -12.08
CA GLU A 251 -19.01 -10.67 -11.72
C GLU A 251 -18.47 -11.44 -12.93
N ASP A 252 -17.17 -11.53 -12.99
CA ASP A 252 -16.48 -12.66 -13.62
C ASP A 252 -15.36 -13.09 -12.65
N SER A 253 -15.68 -14.10 -11.86
CA SER A 253 -14.79 -14.70 -10.88
C SER A 253 -13.82 -15.63 -11.61
N ARG A 254 -12.56 -15.22 -11.74
CA ARG A 254 -11.45 -16.13 -12.05
C ARG A 254 -10.53 -16.17 -10.85
N GLU A 255 -10.52 -17.30 -10.19
CA GLU A 255 -9.56 -17.64 -9.16
C GLU A 255 -8.14 -17.58 -9.75
N ILE A 256 -7.28 -16.75 -9.14
CA ILE A 256 -5.85 -16.76 -9.41
C ILE A 256 -5.17 -17.37 -8.20
N THR A 257 -4.75 -18.61 -8.35
CA THR A 257 -3.90 -19.31 -7.39
C THR A 257 -2.48 -18.75 -7.50
N ILE A 258 -2.05 -17.97 -6.52
CA ILE A 258 -0.67 -17.47 -6.46
C ILE A 258 0.21 -18.60 -5.93
N ASN A 259 1.12 -19.09 -6.78
CA ASN A 259 2.02 -20.18 -6.46
C ASN A 259 3.19 -19.65 -5.60
N ALA A 260 3.53 -20.35 -4.51
CA ALA A 260 4.66 -20.06 -3.62
C ALA A 260 5.99 -19.84 -4.39
N LYS A 261 6.12 -20.47 -5.55
CA LYS A 261 7.25 -20.34 -6.48
C LYS A 261 7.44 -18.92 -7.03
N GLU A 262 6.37 -18.16 -7.23
CA GLU A 262 6.43 -16.80 -7.79
C GLU A 262 6.94 -15.78 -6.77
N ILE A 263 6.61 -15.98 -5.48
CA ILE A 263 7.13 -15.15 -4.39
C ILE A 263 8.63 -15.41 -4.21
N GLU A 264 9.05 -16.63 -4.36
CA GLU A 264 10.44 -17.05 -4.30
C GLU A 264 11.29 -16.47 -5.44
N ASP A 265 10.79 -16.52 -6.67
CA ASP A 265 11.48 -15.99 -7.87
C ASP A 265 11.67 -14.46 -7.75
N TYR A 266 10.73 -13.76 -7.11
CA TYR A 266 10.84 -12.33 -6.82
C TYR A 266 11.95 -12.02 -5.80
N LEU A 267 12.04 -12.76 -4.71
CA LEU A 267 13.10 -12.60 -3.71
C LEU A 267 14.50 -12.91 -4.29
N LYS A 268 14.60 -13.83 -5.26
CA LYS A 268 15.84 -14.12 -5.99
C LYS A 268 16.29 -12.98 -6.88
N LEU A 269 15.38 -12.43 -7.69
CA LEU A 269 15.69 -11.34 -8.60
C LEU A 269 16.25 -10.13 -7.87
N LYS A 270 15.76 -9.85 -6.66
CA LYS A 270 16.30 -8.77 -5.82
C LYS A 270 17.66 -9.05 -5.20
N LEU A 271 18.01 -10.30 -4.95
CA LEU A 271 19.35 -10.66 -4.45
C LEU A 271 20.43 -10.66 -5.54
N LEU A 272 20.04 -10.77 -6.81
CA LEU A 272 20.93 -10.76 -7.96
C LEU A 272 21.20 -9.37 -8.56
N GLN A 273 20.50 -8.32 -8.08
CA GLN A 273 20.68 -6.94 -8.51
C GLN A 273 21.58 -6.10 -7.60
N LYS A 274 22.36 -6.75 -6.74
CA LYS A 274 23.42 -6.10 -5.94
C LYS A 274 24.79 -6.37 -6.51
#